data_1263e58a1c6a13863eb8ad9d87246f7e
#
_entry.id   1263e58a1c6a13863eb8ad9d87246f7e
#
_cell.length_a   1.000
_cell.length_b   1.000
_cell.length_c   1.000
_cell.angle_alpha   90.00
_cell.angle_beta   90.00
_cell.angle_gamma   90.00
#
_symmetry.space_group_name_H-M   'P 1'
#
loop_
_entity.id
_entity.type
_entity.pdbx_description
1 polymer ?
#
loop_
_entity_poly.entity_id
_entity_poly.type
_entity_poly.pdbx_seq_one_letter_code
_entity_poly.pdbx_strand_id
1 'polypeptide(L)'
;ADIQTATRQSAGAISQISATIERLSGISATIAASVEQQGAATREISRNVQQAASGTQRVSASIVDVQRGANETGSASSQVLSSARALTSESHRLKSEMGRFLGTVRSA
;
A
#
# COMPACT_ATOMS: atom_id res chain seq x y z
N ALA A 1 4.50 -9.89 78.56
CA ALA A 1 4.82 -8.75 77.73
C ALA A 1 5.32 -9.17 76.34
N ASP A 2 6.11 -10.21 76.25
CA ASP A 2 6.72 -10.68 75.00
C ASP A 2 5.68 -11.27 74.04
N ILE A 3 4.68 -12.01 74.56
CA ILE A 3 3.59 -12.62 73.76
C ILE A 3 2.69 -11.53 73.14
N GLN A 4 2.36 -10.50 73.94
CA GLN A 4 1.55 -9.36 73.43
C GLN A 4 2.30 -8.56 72.39
N THR A 5 3.61 -8.37 72.55
CA THR A 5 4.44 -7.68 71.57
C THR A 5 4.54 -8.49 70.28
N ALA A 6 4.78 -9.81 70.38
CA ALA A 6 4.82 -10.69 69.22
C ALA A 6 3.46 -10.76 68.49
N THR A 7 2.35 -10.73 69.24
CA THR A 7 1.00 -10.70 68.66
C THR A 7 0.73 -9.39 67.93
N ARG A 8 1.17 -8.22 68.46
CA ARG A 8 1.05 -6.93 67.74
C ARG A 8 1.89 -6.88 66.49
N GLN A 9 3.10 -7.40 66.56
CA GLN A 9 3.97 -7.50 65.39
C GLN A 9 3.38 -8.38 64.32
N SER A 10 2.84 -9.52 64.67
CA SER A 10 2.16 -10.46 63.75
C SER A 10 0.91 -9.77 63.15
N ALA A 11 0.09 -9.09 63.96
CA ALA A 11 -1.07 -8.37 63.47
C ALA A 11 -0.66 -7.25 62.49
N GLY A 12 0.42 -6.51 62.79
CA GLY A 12 0.97 -5.52 61.90
C GLY A 12 1.47 -6.12 60.57
N ALA A 13 2.16 -7.25 60.62
CA ALA A 13 2.61 -7.97 59.42
C ALA A 13 1.45 -8.43 58.56
N ILE A 14 0.39 -8.98 59.20
CA ILE A 14 -0.82 -9.41 58.47
C ILE A 14 -1.53 -8.21 57.82
N SER A 15 -1.60 -7.08 58.50
CA SER A 15 -2.15 -5.83 57.92
C SER A 15 -1.36 -5.37 56.68
N GLN A 16 -0.05 -5.43 56.76
CA GLN A 16 0.82 -5.10 55.61
C GLN A 16 0.61 -6.10 54.44
N ILE A 17 0.49 -7.38 54.71
CA ILE A 17 0.19 -8.40 53.71
C ILE A 17 -1.16 -8.12 53.06
N SER A 18 -2.17 -7.81 53.84
CA SER A 18 -3.51 -7.48 53.31
C SER A 18 -3.45 -6.25 52.38
N ALA A 19 -2.75 -5.21 52.80
CA ALA A 19 -2.56 -4.00 51.98
C ALA A 19 -1.81 -4.34 50.65
N THR A 20 -0.81 -5.22 50.73
CA THR A 20 -0.07 -5.69 49.56
C THR A 20 -0.96 -6.48 48.63
N ILE A 21 -1.80 -7.35 49.12
CA ILE A 21 -2.78 -8.14 48.37
C ILE A 21 -3.77 -7.21 47.65
N GLU A 22 -4.28 -6.19 48.32
CA GLU A 22 -5.17 -5.19 47.70
C GLU A 22 -4.49 -4.47 46.54
N ARG A 23 -3.25 -4.06 46.75
CA ARG A 23 -2.43 -3.47 45.67
C ARG A 23 -2.21 -4.40 44.51
N LEU A 24 -1.89 -5.67 44.77
CA LEU A 24 -1.75 -6.71 43.73
C LEU A 24 -3.06 -6.91 42.97
N SER A 25 -4.18 -6.93 43.67
CA SER A 25 -5.50 -7.02 43.04
C SER A 25 -5.76 -5.85 42.09
N GLY A 26 -5.45 -4.63 42.52
CA GLY A 26 -5.55 -3.42 41.69
C GLY A 26 -4.64 -3.48 40.47
N ILE A 27 -3.39 -3.91 40.63
CA ILE A 27 -2.42 -4.10 39.54
C ILE A 27 -2.93 -5.16 38.55
N SER A 28 -3.44 -6.29 39.05
CA SER A 28 -3.99 -7.34 38.21
C SER A 28 -5.18 -6.88 37.38
N ALA A 29 -6.06 -6.08 37.96
CA ALA A 29 -7.18 -5.47 37.23
C ALA A 29 -6.69 -4.51 36.12
N THR A 30 -5.67 -3.71 36.40
CA THR A 30 -5.04 -2.84 35.40
C THR A 30 -4.39 -3.63 34.28
N ILE A 31 -3.68 -4.70 34.60
CA ILE A 31 -3.08 -5.61 33.60
C ILE A 31 -4.16 -6.24 32.75
N ALA A 32 -5.24 -6.74 33.34
CA ALA A 32 -6.35 -7.34 32.59
C ALA A 32 -6.97 -6.34 31.60
N ALA A 33 -7.20 -5.10 32.02
CA ALA A 33 -7.69 -4.03 31.13
C ALA A 33 -6.69 -3.73 29.98
N SER A 34 -5.40 -3.70 30.30
CA SER A 34 -4.34 -3.50 29.28
C SER A 34 -4.28 -4.63 28.29
N VAL A 35 -4.43 -5.87 28.72
CA VAL A 35 -4.47 -7.05 27.85
C VAL A 35 -5.69 -6.99 26.91
N GLU A 36 -6.85 -6.59 27.40
CA GLU A 36 -8.04 -6.40 26.58
C GLU A 36 -7.83 -5.33 25.50
N GLN A 37 -7.23 -4.19 25.88
CA GLN A 37 -6.88 -3.12 24.94
C GLN A 37 -5.88 -3.59 23.90
N GLN A 38 -4.84 -4.31 24.31
CA GLN A 38 -3.88 -4.90 23.38
C GLN A 38 -4.53 -5.91 22.44
N GLY A 39 -5.45 -6.72 22.93
CA GLY A 39 -6.21 -7.64 22.10
C GLY A 39 -7.05 -6.93 21.05
N ALA A 40 -7.69 -5.83 21.41
CA ALA A 40 -8.43 -4.97 20.47
C ALA A 40 -7.51 -4.35 19.42
N ALA A 41 -6.38 -3.76 19.85
CA ALA A 41 -5.39 -3.18 18.96
C ALA A 41 -4.80 -4.22 18.00
N THR A 42 -4.50 -5.41 18.49
CA THR A 42 -3.97 -6.51 17.66
C THR A 42 -4.96 -6.94 16.59
N ARG A 43 -6.25 -7.00 16.91
CA ARG A 43 -7.30 -7.31 15.93
C ARG A 43 -7.41 -6.21 14.86
N GLU A 44 -7.26 -4.94 15.25
CA GLU A 44 -7.26 -3.81 14.32
C GLU A 44 -6.03 -3.85 13.40
N ILE A 45 -4.85 -4.10 13.96
CA ILE A 45 -3.60 -4.27 13.18
C ILE A 45 -3.76 -5.42 12.18
N SER A 46 -4.31 -6.54 12.60
CA SER A 46 -4.54 -7.69 11.71
C SER A 46 -5.44 -7.32 10.53
N ARG A 47 -6.53 -6.61 10.79
CA ARG A 47 -7.40 -6.10 9.71
C ARG A 47 -6.69 -5.15 8.77
N ASN A 48 -5.90 -4.23 9.32
CA ASN A 48 -5.13 -3.28 8.53
C ASN A 48 -4.09 -3.97 7.65
N VAL A 49 -3.41 -4.99 8.19
CA VAL A 49 -2.46 -5.82 7.42
C VAL A 49 -3.16 -6.54 6.27
N GLN A 50 -4.34 -7.12 6.51
CA GLN A 50 -5.13 -7.76 5.46
C GLN A 50 -5.57 -6.77 4.38
N GLN A 51 -6.00 -5.58 4.76
CA GLN A 51 -6.35 -4.50 3.81
C GLN A 51 -5.14 -4.06 3.00
N ALA A 52 -3.98 -3.90 3.65
CA ALA A 52 -2.74 -3.55 2.97
C ALA A 52 -2.31 -4.64 1.97
N ALA A 53 -2.41 -5.90 2.35
CA ALA A 53 -2.12 -7.03 1.46
C ALA A 53 -3.04 -7.04 0.23
N SER A 54 -4.34 -6.85 0.45
CA SER A 54 -5.33 -6.74 -0.63
C SER A 54 -5.04 -5.52 -1.53
N GLY A 55 -4.70 -4.38 -0.93
CA GLY A 55 -4.28 -3.18 -1.67
C GLY A 55 -3.05 -3.43 -2.53
N THR A 56 -2.06 -4.12 -1.99
CA THR A 56 -0.83 -4.48 -2.72
C THR A 56 -1.13 -5.39 -3.92
N GLN A 57 -2.01 -6.37 -3.76
CA GLN A 57 -2.44 -7.23 -4.87
C GLN A 57 -3.13 -6.43 -5.98
N ARG A 58 -4.00 -5.48 -5.61
CA ARG A 58 -4.65 -4.59 -6.59
C ARG A 58 -3.65 -3.71 -7.32
N VAL A 59 -2.66 -3.16 -6.63
CA VAL A 59 -1.58 -2.39 -7.25
C VAL A 59 -0.79 -3.26 -8.22
N SER A 60 -0.44 -4.48 -7.84
CA SER A 60 0.26 -5.42 -8.74
C SER A 60 -0.55 -5.72 -10.01
N ALA A 61 -1.85 -5.94 -9.88
CA ALA A 61 -2.73 -6.13 -11.04
C ALA A 61 -2.77 -4.88 -11.93
N SER A 62 -2.86 -3.69 -11.33
CA SER A 62 -2.84 -2.42 -12.07
C SER A 62 -1.53 -2.19 -12.81
N ILE A 63 -0.40 -2.62 -12.26
CA ILE A 63 0.91 -2.54 -12.93
C ILE A 63 0.91 -3.41 -14.19
N VAL A 64 0.34 -4.61 -14.15
CA VAL A 64 0.20 -5.47 -15.33
C VAL A 64 -0.64 -4.79 -16.41
N ASP A 65 -1.74 -4.16 -16.02
CA ASP A 65 -2.59 -3.42 -16.95
C ASP A 65 -1.87 -2.21 -17.57
N VAL A 66 -1.09 -1.48 -16.77
CA VAL A 66 -0.26 -0.38 -17.26
C VAL A 66 0.80 -0.88 -18.25
N GLN A 67 1.45 -2.00 -17.95
CA GLN A 67 2.42 -2.60 -18.87
C GLN A 67 1.77 -2.99 -20.20
N ARG A 68 0.58 -3.57 -20.16
CA ARG A 68 -0.19 -3.90 -21.37
C ARG A 68 -0.50 -2.65 -22.17
N GLY A 69 -1.05 -1.61 -21.52
CA GLY A 69 -1.34 -0.32 -22.15
C GLY A 69 -0.11 0.35 -22.74
N ALA A 70 1.02 0.28 -22.06
CA ALA A 70 2.29 0.80 -22.58
C ALA A 70 2.74 0.06 -23.86
N ASN A 71 2.62 -1.25 -23.87
CA ASN A 71 2.94 -2.07 -25.06
C ASN A 71 2.00 -1.76 -26.23
N GLU A 72 0.71 -1.63 -25.97
CA GLU A 72 -0.28 -1.24 -26.98
C GLU A 72 0.01 0.16 -27.52
N THR A 73 0.35 1.10 -26.67
CA THR A 73 0.75 2.45 -27.06
C THR A 73 2.02 2.44 -27.90
N GLY A 74 3.00 1.61 -27.54
CA GLY A 74 4.22 1.41 -28.33
C GLY A 74 3.93 0.89 -29.72
N SER A 75 3.06 -0.12 -29.83
CA SER A 75 2.62 -0.67 -31.12
C SER A 75 1.87 0.35 -31.96
N ALA A 76 0.94 1.09 -31.37
CA ALA A 76 0.21 2.14 -32.05
C ALA A 76 1.14 3.26 -32.54
N SER A 77 2.13 3.65 -31.73
CA SER A 77 3.13 4.64 -32.09
C SER A 77 3.98 4.17 -33.29
N SER A 78 4.37 2.89 -33.31
CA SER A 78 5.07 2.31 -34.45
C SER A 78 4.23 2.34 -35.72
N GLN A 79 2.94 2.07 -35.63
CA GLN A 79 2.01 2.14 -36.77
C GLN A 79 1.87 3.59 -37.27
N VAL A 80 1.73 4.55 -36.37
CA VAL A 80 1.67 5.97 -36.72
C VAL A 80 2.95 6.40 -37.43
N LEU A 81 4.11 6.00 -36.92
CA LEU A 81 5.40 6.31 -37.54
C LEU A 81 5.52 5.69 -38.95
N SER A 82 5.10 4.45 -39.10
CA SER A 82 5.08 3.76 -40.39
C SER A 82 4.15 4.48 -41.39
N SER A 83 2.95 4.87 -40.94
CA SER A 83 2.00 5.62 -41.77
C SER A 83 2.53 7.01 -42.16
N ALA A 84 3.20 7.69 -41.24
CA ALA A 84 3.81 8.98 -41.50
C ALA A 84 4.94 8.88 -42.56
N ARG A 85 5.75 7.82 -42.47
CA ARG A 85 6.80 7.56 -43.46
C ARG A 85 6.20 7.24 -44.84
N ALA A 86 5.16 6.42 -44.89
CA ALA A 86 4.43 6.12 -46.11
C ALA A 86 3.82 7.39 -46.73
N LEU A 87 3.22 8.25 -45.93
CA LEU A 87 2.65 9.51 -46.35
C LEU A 87 3.75 10.47 -46.90
N THR A 88 4.89 10.54 -46.26
CA THR A 88 6.04 11.31 -46.74
C THR A 88 6.51 10.80 -48.10
N SER A 89 6.66 9.50 -48.24
CA SER A 89 7.04 8.87 -49.54
C SER A 89 6.01 9.16 -50.63
N GLU A 90 4.73 9.08 -50.33
CA GLU A 90 3.66 9.35 -51.28
C GLU A 90 3.61 10.83 -51.65
N SER A 91 3.85 11.73 -50.70
CA SER A 91 3.99 13.17 -50.97
C SER A 91 5.13 13.52 -51.92
N HIS A 92 6.28 12.85 -51.74
CA HIS A 92 7.41 12.99 -52.66
C HIS A 92 7.09 12.49 -54.06
N ARG A 93 6.42 11.35 -54.17
CA ARG A 93 5.95 10.77 -55.42
C ARG A 93 5.00 11.74 -56.15
N LEU A 94 3.99 12.24 -55.41
CA LEU A 94 3.03 13.20 -55.92
C LEU A 94 3.70 14.49 -56.45
N LYS A 95 4.65 15.02 -55.67
CA LYS A 95 5.43 16.21 -56.07
C LYS A 95 6.24 15.97 -57.34
N SER A 96 6.82 14.78 -57.47
CA SER A 96 7.54 14.35 -58.68
C SER A 96 6.61 14.22 -59.90
N GLU A 97 5.44 13.61 -59.74
CA GLU A 97 4.44 13.47 -60.80
C GLU A 97 3.89 14.84 -61.23
N MET A 98 3.65 15.76 -60.31
CA MET A 98 3.24 17.12 -60.62
C MET A 98 4.33 17.87 -61.41
N GLY A 99 5.59 17.71 -61.05
CA GLY A 99 6.72 18.28 -61.76
C GLY A 99 6.78 17.74 -63.22
N ARG A 100 6.60 16.49 -63.39
CA ARG A 100 6.55 15.84 -64.74
C ARG A 100 5.34 16.34 -65.55
N PHE A 101 4.17 16.41 -64.93
CA PHE A 101 2.96 16.92 -65.59
C PHE A 101 3.15 18.40 -66.06
N LEU A 102 3.64 19.26 -65.16
CA LEU A 102 3.91 20.66 -65.51
C LEU A 102 4.95 20.79 -66.59
N GLY A 103 5.98 19.97 -66.58
CA GLY A 103 6.98 19.89 -67.66
C GLY A 103 6.37 19.50 -68.97
N THR A 104 5.51 18.52 -69.02
CA THR A 104 4.75 18.06 -70.19
C THR A 104 3.87 19.15 -70.76
N VAL A 105 3.10 19.86 -69.88
CA VAL A 105 2.21 20.95 -70.28
C VAL A 105 3.01 22.13 -70.89
N ARG A 106 4.15 22.42 -70.32
CA ARG A 106 5.01 23.52 -70.83
C ARG A 106 5.67 23.17 -72.18
N SER A 107 5.91 21.90 -72.45
CA SER A 107 6.52 21.46 -73.68
C SER A 107 5.51 21.34 -74.83
N ALA A 108 4.24 21.25 -74.49
CA ALA A 108 3.14 21.25 -75.47
C ALA A 108 2.76 22.68 -75.83
#